data_65792d7682563d1bde0f6dbca6d811b4
#
_entry.id   65792d7682563d1bde0f6dbca6d811b4
#
_cell.length_a   1.000
_cell.length_b   1.000
_cell.length_c   1.000
_cell.angle_alpha   90.00
_cell.angle_beta   90.00
_cell.angle_gamma   90.00
#
_symmetry.space_group_name_H-M   'P 1'
#
loop_
_entity.id
_entity.type
_entity.pdbx_description
1 polymer ?
#
loop_
_entity_poly.entity_id
_entity_poly.type
_entity_poly.pdbx_seq_one_letter_code
_entity_poly.pdbx_strand_id
1 'polypeptide(L)'
;MITVAGQAFANCSTSLFQAKNEGYIEDVLSSPLRAAQIALGYVAAGMLRGLSGALLIAALALPFADEGADPVLAAVVLLCTGLVFSALGIVTGLWADTFDQHAFIANVVITPLALVGGVFYSAGNLAQPWRTLTRLDPLYYIVDATRAGLTGFHESAIWISVAVVAATAAVSLLVASRLIAHGWRLKP
;
A
#
# COMPACT_ATOMS: atom_id res chain seq x y z
N MET A 1 8.90 -3.32 4.29
CA MET A 1 7.93 -2.34 3.79
C MET A 1 7.78 -2.36 2.26
N ILE A 2 8.82 -2.05 1.46
CA ILE A 2 8.75 -2.00 -0.03
C ILE A 2 8.14 -3.28 -0.63
N THR A 3 8.52 -4.45 -0.12
CA THR A 3 7.99 -5.74 -0.59
C THR A 3 6.48 -5.85 -0.35
N VAL A 4 5.99 -5.44 0.84
CA VAL A 4 4.56 -5.43 1.13
C VAL A 4 3.83 -4.49 0.19
N ALA A 5 4.33 -3.26 0.05
CA ALA A 5 3.76 -2.24 -0.82
C ALA A 5 3.67 -2.72 -2.28
N GLY A 6 4.80 -3.19 -2.84
CA GLY A 6 4.87 -3.64 -4.22
C GLY A 6 4.02 -4.88 -4.50
N GLN A 7 4.05 -5.90 -3.63
CA GLN A 7 3.27 -7.13 -3.82
C GLN A 7 1.76 -6.91 -3.62
N ALA A 8 1.37 -6.12 -2.61
CA ALA A 8 -0.03 -5.78 -2.37
C ALA A 8 -0.62 -4.97 -3.52
N PHE A 9 0.10 -3.93 -3.98
CA PHE A 9 -0.28 -3.14 -5.15
C PHE A 9 -0.40 -4.00 -6.40
N ALA A 10 0.66 -4.74 -6.76
CA ALA A 10 0.71 -5.54 -7.98
C ALA A 10 -0.42 -6.58 -8.02
N ASN A 11 -0.70 -7.25 -6.91
CA ASN A 11 -1.78 -8.23 -6.86
C ASN A 11 -3.13 -7.59 -7.18
N CYS A 12 -3.51 -6.53 -6.45
CA CYS A 12 -4.81 -5.88 -6.62
C CYS A 12 -4.95 -5.24 -7.99
N SER A 13 -3.91 -4.53 -8.47
CA SER A 13 -3.98 -3.82 -9.74
C SER A 13 -4.06 -4.78 -10.92
N THR A 14 -3.23 -5.84 -10.92
CA THR A 14 -3.22 -6.82 -12.01
C THR A 14 -4.51 -7.65 -12.01
N SER A 15 -4.95 -8.14 -10.86
CA SER A 15 -6.18 -8.96 -10.78
C SER A 15 -7.42 -8.20 -11.25
N LEU A 16 -7.55 -6.93 -10.85
CA LEU A 16 -8.71 -6.12 -11.26
C LEU A 16 -8.62 -5.69 -12.72
N PHE A 17 -7.42 -5.33 -13.19
CA PHE A 17 -7.18 -5.03 -14.61
C PHE A 17 -7.51 -6.24 -15.50
N GLN A 18 -7.08 -7.45 -15.12
CA GLN A 18 -7.38 -8.67 -15.86
C GLN A 18 -8.88 -8.96 -15.83
N ALA A 19 -9.53 -8.85 -14.66
CA ALA A 19 -10.97 -9.05 -14.55
C ALA A 19 -11.77 -8.16 -15.52
N LYS A 20 -11.33 -6.89 -15.65
CA LYS A 20 -11.92 -5.93 -16.58
C LYS A 20 -11.64 -6.29 -18.04
N ASN A 21 -10.38 -6.62 -18.35
CA ASN A 21 -9.93 -6.85 -19.73
C ASN A 21 -10.45 -8.18 -20.31
N GLU A 22 -10.59 -9.21 -19.48
CA GLU A 22 -11.10 -10.53 -19.85
C GLU A 22 -12.65 -10.63 -19.73
N GLY A 23 -13.30 -9.58 -19.21
CA GLY A 23 -14.76 -9.45 -19.16
C GLY A 23 -15.44 -10.14 -17.98
N TYR A 24 -14.74 -10.93 -17.16
CA TYR A 24 -15.36 -11.60 -16.01
C TYR A 24 -15.68 -10.68 -14.82
N ILE A 25 -15.30 -9.40 -14.92
CA ILE A 25 -15.70 -8.40 -13.91
C ILE A 25 -17.23 -8.29 -13.78
N GLU A 26 -17.98 -8.54 -14.88
CA GLU A 26 -19.44 -8.52 -14.87
C GLU A 26 -20.01 -9.64 -14.00
N ASP A 27 -19.40 -10.81 -13.99
CA ASP A 27 -19.79 -11.93 -13.12
C ASP A 27 -19.57 -11.58 -11.65
N VAL A 28 -18.47 -10.90 -11.33
CA VAL A 28 -18.19 -10.43 -9.97
C VAL A 28 -19.21 -9.38 -9.52
N LEU A 29 -19.58 -8.46 -10.41
CA LEU A 29 -20.55 -7.39 -10.12
C LEU A 29 -22.01 -7.91 -10.06
N SER A 30 -22.33 -8.99 -10.76
CA SER A 30 -23.65 -9.64 -10.72
C SER A 30 -23.85 -10.48 -9.45
N SER A 31 -22.77 -10.74 -8.70
CA SER A 31 -22.84 -11.47 -7.44
C SER A 31 -23.63 -10.68 -6.38
N PRO A 32 -24.27 -11.34 -5.39
CA PRO A 32 -25.05 -10.67 -4.35
C PRO A 32 -24.17 -9.93 -3.31
N LEU A 33 -22.91 -9.62 -3.66
CA LEU A 33 -21.96 -8.95 -2.80
C LEU A 33 -22.08 -7.42 -2.89
N ARG A 34 -21.90 -6.77 -1.75
CA ARG A 34 -21.79 -5.31 -1.73
C ARG A 34 -20.42 -4.88 -2.29
N ALA A 35 -20.36 -3.71 -2.94
CA ALA A 35 -19.11 -3.16 -3.48
C ALA A 35 -17.97 -3.11 -2.46
N ALA A 36 -18.26 -2.82 -1.20
CA ALA A 36 -17.28 -2.85 -0.11
C ALA A 36 -16.73 -4.26 0.15
N GLN A 37 -17.56 -5.31 0.00
CA GLN A 37 -17.13 -6.70 0.17
C GLN A 37 -16.23 -7.14 -1.00
N ILE A 38 -16.55 -6.70 -2.21
CA ILE A 38 -15.71 -6.91 -3.39
C ILE A 38 -14.36 -6.22 -3.21
N ALA A 39 -14.35 -4.95 -2.81
CA ALA A 39 -13.12 -4.21 -2.51
C ALA A 39 -12.27 -4.91 -1.43
N LEU A 40 -12.90 -5.33 -0.33
CA LEU A 40 -12.22 -6.05 0.74
C LEU A 40 -11.65 -7.39 0.28
N GLY A 41 -12.32 -8.11 -0.61
CA GLY A 41 -11.80 -9.36 -1.20
C GLY A 41 -10.49 -9.13 -1.96
N TYR A 42 -10.45 -8.14 -2.84
CA TYR A 42 -9.23 -7.77 -3.56
C TYR A 42 -8.12 -7.31 -2.61
N VAL A 43 -8.47 -6.45 -1.65
CA VAL A 43 -7.52 -5.95 -0.64
C VAL A 43 -6.95 -7.09 0.19
N ALA A 44 -7.80 -8.01 0.68
CA ALA A 44 -7.35 -9.16 1.47
C ALA A 44 -6.38 -10.05 0.69
N ALA A 45 -6.66 -10.33 -0.60
CA ALA A 45 -5.77 -11.08 -1.46
C ALA A 45 -4.41 -10.38 -1.65
N GLY A 46 -4.42 -9.07 -1.89
CA GLY A 46 -3.20 -8.25 -1.99
C GLY A 46 -2.39 -8.24 -0.70
N MET A 47 -3.07 -8.09 0.45
CA MET A 47 -2.44 -8.12 1.77
C MET A 47 -1.80 -9.49 2.06
N LEU A 48 -2.51 -10.59 1.81
CA LEU A 48 -1.97 -11.93 2.02
C LEU A 48 -0.68 -12.14 1.22
N ARG A 49 -0.66 -11.72 -0.03
CA ARG A 49 0.53 -11.80 -0.88
C ARG A 49 1.66 -10.88 -0.37
N GLY A 50 1.35 -9.64 0.01
CA GLY A 50 2.32 -8.70 0.55
C GLY A 50 2.93 -9.18 1.87
N LEU A 51 2.09 -9.67 2.78
CA LEU A 51 2.51 -10.18 4.09
C LEU A 51 3.32 -11.48 3.98
N SER A 52 3.00 -12.38 3.05
CA SER A 52 3.81 -13.59 2.83
C SER A 52 5.25 -13.24 2.43
N GLY A 53 5.43 -12.24 1.56
CA GLY A 53 6.76 -11.71 1.23
C GLY A 53 7.46 -11.04 2.42
N ALA A 54 6.69 -10.28 3.24
CA ALA A 54 7.23 -9.66 4.44
C ALA A 54 7.69 -10.69 5.48
N LEU A 55 6.92 -11.75 5.69
CA LEU A 55 7.27 -12.83 6.61
C LEU A 55 8.55 -13.54 6.18
N LEU A 56 8.74 -13.80 4.89
CA LEU A 56 9.97 -14.38 4.36
C LEU A 56 11.18 -13.49 4.67
N ILE A 57 11.06 -12.18 4.40
CA ILE A 57 12.15 -11.21 4.67
C ILE A 57 12.39 -11.08 6.18
N ALA A 58 11.33 -11.03 6.98
CA ALA A 58 11.44 -10.96 8.43
C ALA A 58 12.15 -12.20 8.99
N ALA A 59 11.81 -13.40 8.52
CA ALA A 59 12.48 -14.63 8.94
C ALA A 59 13.98 -14.62 8.62
N LEU A 60 14.38 -14.07 7.46
CA LEU A 60 15.79 -13.91 7.09
C LEU A 60 16.50 -12.81 7.88
N ALA A 61 15.76 -11.80 8.36
CA ALA A 61 16.29 -10.69 9.12
C ALA A 61 16.40 -10.98 10.63
N LEU A 62 15.70 -12.00 11.16
CA LEU A 62 15.71 -12.36 12.58
C LEU A 62 17.12 -12.45 13.21
N PRO A 63 18.12 -13.06 12.53
CA PRO A 63 19.48 -13.14 13.10
C PRO A 63 20.18 -11.78 13.26
N PHE A 64 19.67 -10.74 12.62
CA PHE A 64 20.20 -9.39 12.59
C PHE A 64 19.30 -8.38 13.31
N ALA A 65 18.26 -8.85 14.00
CA ALA A 65 17.30 -7.97 14.69
C ALA A 65 17.94 -7.38 15.96
N ASP A 66 17.77 -6.08 16.14
CA ASP A 66 18.19 -5.37 17.34
C ASP A 66 17.17 -5.54 18.48
N GLU A 67 17.65 -5.41 19.74
CA GLU A 67 16.81 -5.52 20.96
C GLU A 67 15.71 -4.43 21.07
N GLY A 68 15.77 -3.39 20.24
CA GLY A 68 14.80 -2.28 20.23
C GLY A 68 13.58 -2.48 19.34
N ALA A 69 13.42 -3.64 18.69
CA ALA A 69 12.30 -3.90 17.79
C ALA A 69 10.99 -4.10 18.54
N ASP A 70 9.91 -3.49 18.05
CA ASP A 70 8.52 -3.75 18.50
C ASP A 70 7.78 -4.51 17.38
N PRO A 71 7.67 -5.85 17.48
CA PRO A 71 7.06 -6.67 16.44
C PRO A 71 5.55 -6.39 16.28
N VAL A 72 4.87 -5.92 17.33
CA VAL A 72 3.44 -5.59 17.26
C VAL A 72 3.26 -4.32 16.44
N LEU A 73 4.04 -3.28 16.71
CA LEU A 73 4.04 -2.05 15.93
C LEU A 73 4.40 -2.34 14.47
N ALA A 74 5.45 -3.13 14.23
CA ALA A 74 5.84 -3.53 12.87
C ALA A 74 4.70 -4.22 12.12
N ALA A 75 4.04 -5.19 12.76
CA ALA A 75 2.92 -5.92 12.17
C ALA A 75 1.75 -4.99 11.82
N VAL A 76 1.34 -4.10 12.74
CA VAL A 76 0.24 -3.15 12.51
C VAL A 76 0.57 -2.21 11.35
N VAL A 77 1.78 -1.67 11.30
CA VAL A 77 2.18 -0.75 10.23
C VAL A 77 2.29 -1.46 8.88
N LEU A 78 2.79 -2.70 8.84
CA LEU A 78 2.84 -3.49 7.61
C LEU A 78 1.45 -3.86 7.10
N LEU A 79 0.51 -4.15 8.01
CA LEU A 79 -0.91 -4.34 7.66
C LEU A 79 -1.51 -3.08 7.04
N CYS A 80 -1.34 -1.93 7.67
CA CYS A 80 -1.81 -0.65 7.13
C CYS A 80 -1.14 -0.32 5.79
N THR A 81 0.15 -0.59 5.63
CA THR A 81 0.87 -0.44 4.36
C THR A 81 0.24 -1.30 3.27
N GLY A 82 -0.03 -2.56 3.57
CA GLY A 82 -0.73 -3.47 2.64
C GLY A 82 -2.10 -2.94 2.24
N LEU A 83 -2.88 -2.40 3.18
CA LEU A 83 -4.18 -1.77 2.91
C LEU A 83 -4.05 -0.57 1.95
N VAL A 84 -3.15 0.35 2.22
CA VAL A 84 -2.93 1.55 1.37
C VAL A 84 -2.57 1.14 -0.05
N PHE A 85 -1.56 0.29 -0.20
CA PHE A 85 -1.08 -0.08 -1.54
C PHE A 85 -2.02 -1.03 -2.29
N SER A 86 -2.78 -1.90 -1.59
CA SER A 86 -3.86 -2.67 -2.19
C SER A 86 -4.98 -1.76 -2.72
N ALA A 87 -5.38 -0.75 -1.96
CA ALA A 87 -6.39 0.21 -2.39
C ALA A 87 -5.92 1.05 -3.59
N LEU A 88 -4.66 1.50 -3.60
CA LEU A 88 -4.04 2.14 -4.76
C LEU A 88 -4.00 1.21 -5.97
N GLY A 89 -3.75 -0.08 -5.75
CA GLY A 89 -3.83 -1.11 -6.78
C GLY A 89 -5.23 -1.22 -7.40
N ILE A 90 -6.29 -1.19 -6.58
CA ILE A 90 -7.67 -1.17 -7.07
C ILE A 90 -7.91 0.06 -7.95
N VAL A 91 -7.54 1.25 -7.49
CA VAL A 91 -7.71 2.50 -8.25
C VAL A 91 -6.99 2.41 -9.60
N THR A 92 -5.77 1.90 -9.61
CA THR A 92 -4.98 1.73 -10.84
C THR A 92 -5.60 0.69 -11.77
N GLY A 93 -6.04 -0.45 -11.25
CA GLY A 93 -6.69 -1.50 -12.04
C GLY A 93 -8.00 -1.04 -12.69
N LEU A 94 -8.77 -0.18 -11.98
CA LEU A 94 -9.97 0.46 -12.54
C LEU A 94 -9.62 1.49 -13.62
N TRP A 95 -8.56 2.28 -13.40
CA TRP A 95 -8.19 3.38 -14.27
C TRP A 95 -7.57 2.90 -15.60
N ALA A 96 -6.73 1.86 -15.56
CA ALA A 96 -6.00 1.39 -16.70
C ALA A 96 -6.92 0.68 -17.71
N ASP A 97 -6.86 1.10 -18.96
CA ASP A 97 -7.59 0.48 -20.08
C ASP A 97 -6.68 -0.38 -20.95
N THR A 98 -5.36 -0.16 -20.86
CA THR A 98 -4.34 -0.93 -21.58
C THR A 98 -3.27 -1.43 -20.63
N PHE A 99 -2.59 -2.51 -21.05
CA PHE A 99 -1.47 -3.06 -20.28
C PHE A 99 -0.32 -2.05 -20.12
N ASP A 100 -0.08 -1.22 -21.13
CA ASP A 100 0.97 -0.19 -21.08
C ASP A 100 0.65 0.90 -20.04
N GLN A 101 -0.61 1.34 -19.95
CA GLN A 101 -1.04 2.28 -18.92
C GLN A 101 -0.87 1.69 -17.52
N HIS A 102 -1.27 0.42 -17.33
CA HIS A 102 -1.09 -0.28 -16.07
C HIS A 102 0.40 -0.37 -15.68
N ALA A 103 1.26 -0.80 -16.63
CA ALA A 103 2.69 -0.90 -16.42
C ALA A 103 3.36 0.45 -16.15
N PHE A 104 2.90 1.52 -16.83
CA PHE A 104 3.38 2.88 -16.59
C PHE A 104 3.13 3.32 -15.15
N ILE A 105 1.91 3.20 -14.65
CA ILE A 105 1.59 3.57 -13.25
C ILE A 105 2.41 2.74 -12.27
N ALA A 106 2.51 1.43 -12.49
CA ALA A 106 3.25 0.53 -11.60
C ALA A 106 4.73 0.91 -11.50
N ASN A 107 5.38 1.17 -12.63
CA ASN A 107 6.83 1.35 -12.70
C ASN A 107 7.27 2.81 -12.56
N VAL A 108 6.49 3.76 -13.09
CA VAL A 108 6.88 5.18 -13.14
C VAL A 108 6.29 5.98 -11.98
N VAL A 109 5.17 5.55 -11.41
CA VAL A 109 4.54 6.26 -10.31
C VAL A 109 4.75 5.52 -8.99
N ILE A 110 4.29 4.27 -8.89
CA ILE A 110 4.27 3.56 -7.60
C ILE A 110 5.68 3.19 -7.14
N THR A 111 6.54 2.71 -8.03
CA THR A 111 7.91 2.32 -7.63
C THR A 111 8.72 3.51 -7.11
N PRO A 112 8.82 4.66 -7.81
CA PRO A 112 9.50 5.83 -7.27
C PRO A 112 8.83 6.37 -6.00
N LEU A 113 7.50 6.38 -5.94
CA LEU A 113 6.74 6.84 -4.77
C LEU A 113 7.09 6.01 -3.52
N ALA A 114 7.17 4.68 -3.67
CA ALA A 114 7.59 3.80 -2.58
C ALA A 114 9.06 4.02 -2.14
N LEU A 115 9.92 4.53 -3.03
CA LEU A 115 11.32 4.83 -2.73
C LEU A 115 11.51 6.22 -2.12
N VAL A 116 10.74 7.22 -2.57
CA VAL A 116 10.85 8.64 -2.11
C VAL A 116 10.37 8.82 -0.67
N GLY A 117 9.51 7.97 -0.15
CA GLY A 117 9.00 8.03 1.23
C GLY A 117 10.07 8.00 2.34
N GLY A 118 11.38 8.12 2.02
CA GLY A 118 12.46 8.20 3.01
C GLY A 118 13.09 6.85 3.36
N VAL A 119 12.93 5.82 2.52
CA VAL A 119 13.50 4.49 2.77
C VAL A 119 15.03 4.53 2.80
N PHE A 120 15.66 5.32 1.93
CA PHE A 120 17.11 5.41 1.79
C PHE A 120 17.76 6.65 2.42
N TYR A 121 16.97 7.56 2.99
CA TYR A 121 17.47 8.75 3.62
C TYR A 121 16.67 9.13 4.87
N SER A 122 17.28 9.92 5.73
CA SER A 122 16.63 10.50 6.90
C SER A 122 16.14 11.90 6.54
N ALA A 123 14.86 12.20 6.84
CA ALA A 123 14.31 13.52 6.60
C ALA A 123 15.04 14.60 7.42
N GLY A 124 15.64 14.21 8.55
CA GLY A 124 16.47 15.07 9.37
C GLY A 124 17.67 15.70 8.63
N ASN A 125 18.24 14.97 7.65
CA ASN A 125 19.40 15.37 6.88
C ASN A 125 19.07 16.22 5.64
N LEU A 126 17.81 16.43 5.33
CA LEU A 126 17.38 17.21 4.17
C LEU A 126 17.39 18.73 4.47
N ALA A 127 17.90 19.49 3.50
CA ALA A 127 17.80 20.96 3.52
C ALA A 127 16.34 21.39 3.30
N GLN A 128 16.00 22.60 3.81
CA GLN A 128 14.76 23.26 3.45
C GLN A 128 14.80 23.67 1.95
N PRO A 129 13.71 23.52 1.15
CA PRO A 129 12.31 23.17 1.56
C PRO A 129 11.98 21.66 1.53
N TRP A 130 12.92 20.79 1.12
CA TRP A 130 12.69 19.35 0.93
C TRP A 130 12.21 18.62 2.20
N ARG A 131 12.74 19.05 3.35
CA ARG A 131 12.32 18.52 4.66
C ARG A 131 10.81 18.72 4.91
N THR A 132 10.28 19.88 4.55
CA THR A 132 8.84 20.18 4.72
C THR A 132 8.00 19.35 3.75
N LEU A 133 8.42 19.23 2.49
CA LEU A 133 7.74 18.39 1.49
C LEU A 133 7.67 16.93 1.91
N THR A 134 8.77 16.36 2.40
CA THR A 134 8.80 14.97 2.88
C THR A 134 7.84 14.76 4.06
N ARG A 135 7.71 15.73 4.96
CA ARG A 135 6.77 15.62 6.09
C ARG A 135 5.30 15.78 5.71
N LEU A 136 4.99 16.30 4.54
CA LEU A 136 3.63 16.33 3.99
C LEU A 136 3.25 15.02 3.30
N ASP A 137 4.23 14.18 2.99
CA ASP A 137 4.01 12.89 2.34
C ASP A 137 3.56 11.83 3.37
N PRO A 138 2.36 11.23 3.22
CA PRO A 138 1.93 10.16 4.11
C PRO A 138 2.83 8.92 4.05
N LEU A 139 3.56 8.70 2.95
CA LEU A 139 4.48 7.58 2.83
C LEU A 139 5.70 7.72 3.74
N TYR A 140 6.13 8.93 4.03
CA TYR A 140 7.16 9.19 5.02
C TYR A 140 6.80 8.58 6.39
N TYR A 141 5.55 8.76 6.82
CA TYR A 141 5.08 8.22 8.10
C TYR A 141 4.97 6.69 8.08
N ILE A 142 4.65 6.10 6.93
CA ILE A 142 4.68 4.64 6.77
C ILE A 142 6.11 4.10 6.93
N VAL A 143 7.09 4.76 6.34
CA VAL A 143 8.50 4.38 6.45
C VAL A 143 9.00 4.57 7.87
N ASP A 144 8.72 5.72 8.48
CA ASP A 144 9.14 6.08 9.84
C ASP A 144 8.58 5.09 10.88
N ALA A 145 7.27 4.80 10.80
CA ALA A 145 6.62 3.84 11.69
C ALA A 145 7.10 2.39 11.45
N THR A 146 7.39 2.01 10.20
CA THR A 146 7.99 0.69 9.90
C THR A 146 9.38 0.58 10.49
N ARG A 147 10.19 1.63 10.37
CA ARG A 147 11.53 1.70 10.95
C ARG A 147 11.48 1.63 12.47
N ALA A 148 10.55 2.38 13.09
CA ALA A 148 10.32 2.32 14.54
C ALA A 148 10.01 0.90 15.02
N GLY A 149 9.11 0.19 14.32
CA GLY A 149 8.74 -1.18 14.68
C GLY A 149 9.85 -2.21 14.47
N LEU A 150 10.76 -2.01 13.50
CA LEU A 150 11.82 -2.97 13.17
C LEU A 150 13.14 -2.72 13.89
N THR A 151 13.47 -1.45 14.19
CA THR A 151 14.79 -1.06 14.75
C THR A 151 14.68 -0.18 16.00
N GLY A 152 13.47 0.17 16.42
CA GLY A 152 13.25 1.11 17.53
C GLY A 152 13.56 2.57 17.19
N PHE A 153 14.15 2.86 16.02
CA PHE A 153 14.49 4.22 15.61
C PHE A 153 13.34 4.92 14.90
N HIS A 154 13.00 6.12 15.32
CA HIS A 154 11.97 6.97 14.72
C HIS A 154 12.39 8.44 14.71
N GLU A 155 11.95 9.19 13.69
CA GLU A 155 12.19 10.63 13.55
C GLU A 155 11.00 11.48 13.97
N SER A 156 9.79 10.92 13.87
CA SER A 156 8.53 11.57 14.27
C SER A 156 7.99 10.92 15.55
N ALA A 157 7.08 11.59 16.23
CA ALA A 157 6.37 10.97 17.34
C ALA A 157 5.56 9.77 16.83
N ILE A 158 5.78 8.57 17.36
CA ILE A 158 5.21 7.30 16.89
C ILE A 158 3.69 7.37 16.73
N TRP A 159 2.99 8.02 17.66
CA TRP A 159 1.54 8.16 17.61
C TRP A 159 1.05 8.97 16.40
N ILE A 160 1.83 9.99 15.96
CA ILE A 160 1.52 10.76 14.75
C ILE A 160 1.69 9.87 13.52
N SER A 161 2.79 9.15 13.42
CA SER A 161 3.05 8.24 12.29
C SER A 161 1.97 7.18 12.19
N VAL A 162 1.61 6.53 13.30
CA VAL A 162 0.55 5.51 13.33
C VAL A 162 -0.82 6.11 12.96
N ALA A 163 -1.15 7.31 13.48
CA ALA A 163 -2.42 7.97 13.16
C ALA A 163 -2.53 8.35 11.68
N VAL A 164 -1.46 8.91 11.09
CA VAL A 164 -1.41 9.25 9.66
C VAL A 164 -1.53 8.00 8.79
N VAL A 165 -0.81 6.94 9.15
CA VAL A 165 -0.85 5.66 8.41
C VAL A 165 -2.25 5.04 8.45
N ALA A 166 -2.87 5.00 9.63
CA ALA A 166 -4.23 4.48 9.80
C ALA A 166 -5.26 5.32 9.03
N ALA A 167 -5.15 6.65 9.10
CA ALA A 167 -6.03 7.57 8.36
C ALA A 167 -5.86 7.38 6.85
N THR A 168 -4.63 7.28 6.35
CA THR A 168 -4.34 7.04 4.93
C THR A 168 -4.92 5.69 4.47
N ALA A 169 -4.78 4.64 5.28
CA ALA A 169 -5.35 3.33 4.98
C ALA A 169 -6.88 3.38 4.92
N ALA A 170 -7.53 4.05 5.89
CA ALA A 170 -8.99 4.19 5.91
C ALA A 170 -9.49 5.00 4.70
N VAL A 171 -8.85 6.14 4.39
CA VAL A 171 -9.24 6.98 3.25
C VAL A 171 -9.06 6.24 1.92
N SER A 172 -7.93 5.58 1.71
CA SER A 172 -7.68 4.83 0.47
C SER A 172 -8.66 3.68 0.28
N LEU A 173 -9.01 2.95 1.35
CA LEU A 173 -10.01 1.89 1.30
C LEU A 173 -11.42 2.45 1.02
N LEU A 174 -11.79 3.57 1.62
CA LEU A 174 -13.06 4.26 1.34
C LEU A 174 -13.15 4.73 -0.12
N VAL A 175 -12.07 5.30 -0.66
CA VAL A 175 -12.00 5.72 -2.07
C VAL A 175 -12.16 4.51 -2.98
N ALA A 176 -11.39 3.44 -2.77
CA ALA A 176 -11.47 2.22 -3.57
C ALA A 176 -12.89 1.61 -3.55
N SER A 177 -13.51 1.49 -2.36
CA SER A 177 -14.86 0.94 -2.22
C SER A 177 -15.92 1.82 -2.89
N ARG A 178 -15.78 3.14 -2.83
CA ARG A 178 -16.69 4.07 -3.52
C ARG A 178 -16.55 4.03 -5.03
N LEU A 179 -15.33 3.92 -5.56
CA LEU A 179 -15.12 3.78 -7.00
C LEU A 179 -15.77 2.51 -7.56
N ILE A 180 -15.64 1.39 -6.85
CA ILE A 180 -16.33 0.14 -7.23
C ILE A 180 -17.84 0.31 -7.12
N ALA A 181 -18.36 0.94 -6.05
CA ALA A 181 -19.79 1.15 -5.85
C ALA A 181 -20.44 2.01 -6.94
N HIS A 182 -19.71 3.00 -7.46
CA HIS A 182 -20.20 3.87 -8.54
C HIS A 182 -19.99 3.26 -9.94
N GLY A 183 -19.40 2.07 -10.04
CA GLY A 183 -19.12 1.44 -11.33
C GLY A 183 -18.12 2.22 -12.21
N TRP A 184 -17.26 3.04 -11.59
CA TRP A 184 -16.35 3.91 -12.31
C TRP A 184 -15.34 3.12 -13.14
N ARG A 185 -15.41 3.29 -14.47
CA ARG A 185 -14.56 2.59 -15.46
C ARG A 185 -14.64 1.06 -15.37
N LEU A 186 -15.69 0.49 -14.81
CA LEU A 186 -15.92 -0.96 -14.76
C LEU A 186 -16.56 -1.51 -16.05
N LYS A 187 -17.15 -0.62 -16.85
CA LYS A 187 -17.65 -0.97 -18.19
C LYS A 187 -16.75 -0.35 -19.25
N PRO A 188 -16.48 -1.09 -20.33
CA PRO A 188 -15.74 -0.56 -21.50
C PRO A 188 -16.46 0.60 -22.15
#